data_22af2b0df6fb2a17f3aa5535d61f6979
#
_entry.id   22af2b0df6fb2a17f3aa5535d61f6979
#
_cell.length_a   1.000
_cell.length_b   1.000
_cell.length_c   1.000
_cell.angle_alpha   90.00
_cell.angle_beta   90.00
_cell.angle_gamma   90.00
#
_symmetry.space_group_name_H-M   'P 1'
#
loop_
_entity.id
_entity.type
_entity.pdbx_description
1 polymer ?
#
loop_
_entity_poly.entity_id
_entity_poly.type
_entity_poly.pdbx_seq_one_letter_code
_entity_poly.pdbx_strand_id
1 'polypeptide(L)'
;MQGKKAVKSSTNLGIHSLAAQFPVFAHQWSDNNERSATSVFPDATFNALWICPVCHFEYRALVQDMVNGNASCPICSNKRIQPGYNTLAGKNPNIAKLWSSNNRLLPIDVFPASSFAACWRCPTCGGEYDAPVRDMVSGIVECPYCAGRRPLSGFNTLADKYPAFAAMWSAENDRRADSVLPNSVYEASWDCPECGGKYNASVQDMVGGITKCPYCTGKTVLPGFNSFAAKHPNLLKEWDYIHNYVIDIDPDSISDKNMSTVWWNCEHAHKFTMRVNRRILFEKRQKIACPICKGRRREARHFV
;
A
#
# COMPACT_ATOMS: atom_id res chain seq x y z
N MET A 1 50.59 -59.64 43.77
CA MET A 1 49.55 -59.18 44.69
C MET A 1 48.45 -58.53 43.83
N GLN A 2 47.33 -59.24 43.64
CA GLN A 2 46.20 -58.78 42.82
C GLN A 2 45.23 -57.97 43.73
N GLY A 3 45.12 -56.72 43.49
CA GLY A 3 44.12 -55.84 44.17
C GLY A 3 42.71 -56.15 43.68
N LYS A 4 41.91 -56.75 44.54
CA LYS A 4 40.43 -56.92 44.32
C LYS A 4 39.75 -55.59 44.30
N LYS A 5 39.20 -55.18 43.10
CA LYS A 5 38.24 -54.14 43.03
C LYS A 5 36.98 -54.59 43.78
N ALA A 6 36.66 -53.89 44.87
CA ALA A 6 35.41 -54.07 45.60
C ALA A 6 34.22 -53.79 44.71
N VAL A 7 33.43 -54.78 44.41
CA VAL A 7 32.09 -54.70 43.86
C VAL A 7 31.23 -54.06 44.96
N LYS A 8 30.85 -52.76 44.79
CA LYS A 8 29.89 -52.11 45.70
C LYS A 8 28.58 -52.88 45.61
N SER A 9 28.16 -53.46 46.72
CA SER A 9 27.01 -54.34 46.86
C SER A 9 25.68 -53.58 46.55
N SER A 10 24.80 -54.28 45.89
CA SER A 10 23.45 -53.87 45.45
C SER A 10 22.45 -53.56 46.56
N THR A 11 22.84 -53.55 47.80
CA THR A 11 21.96 -53.45 48.97
C THR A 11 21.62 -52.03 49.44
N ASN A 12 22.23 -50.94 48.87
CA ASN A 12 22.00 -49.57 49.26
C ASN A 12 21.24 -48.70 48.21
N LEU A 13 20.79 -49.29 47.12
CA LEU A 13 20.08 -48.58 46.05
C LEU A 13 18.68 -48.14 46.45
N GLY A 14 17.99 -48.90 47.31
CA GLY A 14 16.59 -48.67 47.64
C GLY A 14 16.25 -47.27 48.15
N ILE A 15 16.95 -46.78 49.17
CA ILE A 15 16.71 -45.45 49.79
C ILE A 15 17.45 -44.31 49.08
N HIS A 16 18.46 -44.63 48.25
CA HIS A 16 19.26 -43.66 47.50
C HIS A 16 18.91 -43.65 46.03
N SER A 17 17.87 -44.37 45.63
CA SER A 17 17.41 -44.38 44.23
C SER A 17 16.71 -43.09 43.85
N LEU A 18 16.63 -42.80 42.54
CA LEU A 18 15.86 -41.68 41.99
C LEU A 18 14.42 -41.71 42.47
N ALA A 19 13.78 -42.88 42.48
CA ALA A 19 12.41 -43.04 42.89
C ALA A 19 12.18 -42.71 44.39
N ALA A 20 13.17 -43.07 45.24
CA ALA A 20 13.04 -42.79 46.69
C ALA A 20 13.32 -41.35 47.06
N GLN A 21 14.31 -40.71 46.40
CA GLN A 21 14.71 -39.34 46.72
C GLN A 21 13.92 -38.26 45.94
N PHE A 22 13.50 -38.60 44.73
CA PHE A 22 12.82 -37.71 43.81
C PHE A 22 11.57 -38.34 43.16
N PRO A 23 10.52 -38.62 43.92
CA PRO A 23 9.34 -39.34 43.45
C PRO A 23 8.63 -38.61 42.34
N VAL A 24 8.71 -37.27 42.27
CA VAL A 24 8.15 -36.45 41.20
C VAL A 24 8.81 -36.81 39.84
N PHE A 25 10.10 -37.02 39.80
CA PHE A 25 10.80 -37.45 38.59
C PHE A 25 10.58 -38.93 38.29
N ALA A 26 10.38 -39.76 39.29
CA ALA A 26 10.03 -41.16 39.07
C ALA A 26 8.69 -41.33 38.34
N HIS A 27 7.70 -40.46 38.58
CA HIS A 27 6.42 -40.43 37.84
C HIS A 27 6.59 -39.99 36.37
N GLN A 28 7.70 -39.36 36.04
CA GLN A 28 8.03 -38.95 34.65
C GLN A 28 8.92 -39.98 33.96
N TRP A 29 9.37 -41.02 34.65
CA TRP A 29 10.20 -42.05 34.11
C TRP A 29 9.43 -42.91 33.12
N SER A 30 9.96 -43.06 31.89
CA SER A 30 9.30 -43.87 30.88
C SER A 30 9.50 -45.36 31.13
N ASP A 31 8.46 -46.16 30.90
CA ASP A 31 8.52 -47.60 30.92
C ASP A 31 9.43 -48.19 29.81
N ASN A 32 9.76 -47.39 28.81
CA ASN A 32 10.67 -47.75 27.72
C ASN A 32 12.15 -47.67 28.11
N ASN A 33 12.47 -47.25 29.35
CA ASN A 33 13.83 -47.34 29.85
C ASN A 33 14.21 -48.79 30.18
N GLU A 34 15.46 -49.15 29.88
CA GLU A 34 16.01 -50.49 30.23
C GLU A 34 16.09 -50.73 31.75
N ARG A 35 16.13 -49.65 32.54
CA ARG A 35 16.27 -49.66 34.01
C ARG A 35 15.07 -48.99 34.67
N SER A 36 14.63 -49.53 35.78
CA SER A 36 13.62 -48.89 36.63
C SER A 36 14.19 -47.68 37.37
N ALA A 37 13.39 -46.65 37.63
CA ALA A 37 13.74 -45.50 38.45
C ALA A 37 14.18 -45.87 39.89
N THR A 38 13.78 -47.06 40.37
CA THR A 38 14.20 -47.64 41.67
C THR A 38 15.62 -48.18 41.64
N SER A 39 16.22 -48.38 40.46
CA SER A 39 17.56 -48.94 40.26
C SER A 39 18.58 -47.93 39.72
N VAL A 40 18.25 -46.62 39.71
CA VAL A 40 19.06 -45.53 39.19
C VAL A 40 19.34 -44.51 40.27
N PHE A 41 20.60 -44.03 40.36
CA PHE A 41 20.95 -42.91 41.24
C PHE A 41 20.61 -41.55 40.63
N PRO A 42 20.28 -40.51 41.45
CA PRO A 42 19.94 -39.18 40.96
C PRO A 42 21.08 -38.46 40.24
N ASP A 43 22.33 -38.80 40.52
CA ASP A 43 23.54 -38.24 39.90
C ASP A 43 24.01 -39.01 38.67
N ALA A 44 23.19 -39.91 38.15
CA ALA A 44 23.55 -40.73 37.01
C ALA A 44 23.77 -39.88 35.72
N THR A 45 24.86 -40.17 35.02
CA THR A 45 25.32 -39.39 33.85
C THR A 45 24.93 -40.00 32.49
N PHE A 46 23.87 -40.78 32.46
CA PHE A 46 23.34 -41.34 31.22
C PHE A 46 21.99 -40.68 30.83
N ASN A 47 21.67 -40.72 29.55
CA ASN A 47 20.37 -40.24 29.03
C ASN A 47 19.31 -41.31 29.31
N ALA A 48 18.23 -40.87 29.99
CA ALA A 48 17.04 -41.66 30.17
C ALA A 48 15.87 -41.10 29.34
N LEU A 49 14.83 -41.88 29.16
CA LEU A 49 13.58 -41.50 28.55
C LEU A 49 12.62 -40.97 29.63
N TRP A 50 12.07 -39.81 29.40
CA TRP A 50 11.18 -39.10 30.32
C TRP A 50 9.84 -38.79 29.65
N ILE A 51 8.74 -38.97 30.33
CA ILE A 51 7.43 -38.57 29.90
C ILE A 51 7.12 -37.19 30.51
N CYS A 52 6.88 -36.19 29.65
CA CYS A 52 6.55 -34.85 30.10
C CYS A 52 5.16 -34.83 30.77
N PRO A 53 5.00 -34.31 32.00
CA PRO A 53 3.72 -34.28 32.68
C PRO A 53 2.73 -33.28 32.02
N VAL A 54 3.23 -32.37 31.18
CA VAL A 54 2.41 -31.31 30.50
C VAL A 54 1.94 -31.73 29.13
N CYS A 55 2.88 -32.24 28.29
CA CYS A 55 2.54 -32.57 26.88
C CYS A 55 2.45 -34.10 26.64
N HIS A 56 2.81 -34.91 27.64
CA HIS A 56 2.80 -36.37 27.58
C HIS A 56 3.70 -37.01 26.51
N PHE A 57 4.56 -36.21 25.86
CA PHE A 57 5.53 -36.73 24.91
C PHE A 57 6.80 -37.24 25.63
N GLU A 58 7.34 -38.31 25.08
CA GLU A 58 8.59 -38.90 25.56
C GLU A 58 9.80 -38.14 24.97
N TYR A 59 10.80 -37.88 25.82
CA TYR A 59 12.04 -37.21 25.43
C TYR A 59 13.24 -37.75 26.20
N ARG A 60 14.44 -37.54 25.67
CA ARG A 60 15.68 -37.93 26.28
C ARG A 60 16.35 -36.78 27.02
N ALA A 61 16.79 -37.05 28.25
CA ALA A 61 17.63 -36.12 29.02
C ALA A 61 18.50 -36.88 30.02
N LEU A 62 19.63 -36.29 30.42
CA LEU A 62 20.49 -36.83 31.46
C LEU A 62 19.76 -36.88 32.80
N VAL A 63 19.91 -37.96 33.56
CA VAL A 63 19.24 -38.10 34.84
C VAL A 63 19.62 -36.96 35.79
N GLN A 64 20.94 -36.69 35.94
CA GLN A 64 21.41 -35.59 36.79
C GLN A 64 20.89 -34.22 36.38
N ASP A 65 20.74 -33.97 35.06
CA ASP A 65 20.26 -32.67 34.59
C ASP A 65 18.77 -32.46 34.87
N MET A 66 17.98 -33.53 34.82
CA MET A 66 16.59 -33.49 35.22
C MET A 66 16.44 -33.18 36.69
N VAL A 67 17.21 -33.83 37.55
CA VAL A 67 17.19 -33.64 39.00
C VAL A 67 17.68 -32.25 39.40
N ASN A 68 18.73 -31.74 38.74
CA ASN A 68 19.28 -30.41 38.97
C ASN A 68 18.49 -29.26 38.32
N GLY A 69 17.43 -29.56 37.58
CA GLY A 69 16.62 -28.56 36.91
C GLY A 69 17.29 -27.98 35.64
N ASN A 70 18.37 -28.55 35.16
CA ASN A 70 19.11 -28.12 33.96
C ASN A 70 18.47 -28.63 32.65
N ALA A 71 17.62 -29.64 32.74
CA ALA A 71 16.90 -30.21 31.60
C ALA A 71 15.39 -29.95 31.71
N SER A 72 14.78 -29.70 30.58
CA SER A 72 13.34 -29.53 30.46
C SER A 72 12.83 -30.17 29.17
N CYS A 73 11.54 -30.46 29.12
CA CYS A 73 10.91 -31.00 27.91
C CYS A 73 11.20 -30.10 26.69
N PRO A 74 11.86 -30.59 25.64
CA PRO A 74 12.23 -29.82 24.47
C PRO A 74 11.00 -29.36 23.65
N ILE A 75 9.87 -30.04 23.80
CA ILE A 75 8.63 -29.68 23.13
C ILE A 75 7.95 -28.52 23.86
N CYS A 76 7.80 -28.59 25.20
CA CYS A 76 7.21 -27.50 25.99
C CYS A 76 8.06 -26.22 26.01
N SER A 77 9.41 -26.40 25.95
CA SER A 77 10.36 -25.29 25.88
C SER A 77 10.55 -24.73 24.45
N ASN A 78 9.79 -25.21 23.46
CA ASN A 78 9.89 -24.84 22.04
C ASN A 78 11.29 -25.02 21.42
N LYS A 79 12.10 -25.95 21.94
CA LYS A 79 13.38 -26.33 21.34
C LYS A 79 13.24 -27.36 20.22
N ARG A 80 12.14 -28.12 20.23
CA ARG A 80 11.81 -29.14 19.24
C ARG A 80 10.35 -29.03 18.82
N ILE A 81 10.12 -29.06 17.50
CA ILE A 81 8.77 -29.08 16.92
C ILE A 81 8.13 -30.46 17.16
N GLN A 82 6.90 -30.42 17.61
CA GLN A 82 6.00 -31.55 17.62
C GLN A 82 4.75 -31.18 16.80
N PRO A 83 4.60 -31.76 15.60
CA PRO A 83 3.46 -31.50 14.72
C PRO A 83 2.12 -31.62 15.44
N GLY A 84 1.22 -30.67 15.23
CA GLY A 84 -0.10 -30.65 15.86
C GLY A 84 -0.14 -30.22 17.32
N TYR A 85 1.01 -30.08 18.01
CA TYR A 85 1.03 -29.70 19.42
C TYR A 85 1.56 -28.26 19.67
N ASN A 86 2.84 -27.99 19.38
CA ASN A 86 3.46 -26.68 19.64
C ASN A 86 3.72 -25.87 18.38
N THR A 87 3.11 -26.25 17.30
CA THR A 87 3.22 -25.58 16.00
C THR A 87 2.08 -24.57 15.78
N LEU A 88 2.22 -23.73 14.77
CA LEU A 88 1.19 -22.78 14.37
C LEU A 88 -0.15 -23.47 14.10
N ALA A 89 -0.12 -24.58 13.34
CA ALA A 89 -1.33 -25.36 13.04
C ALA A 89 -2.00 -25.92 14.31
N GLY A 90 -1.21 -26.35 15.30
CA GLY A 90 -1.72 -26.89 16.55
C GLY A 90 -2.24 -25.86 17.54
N LYS A 91 -1.56 -24.74 17.67
CA LYS A 91 -1.88 -23.69 18.65
C LYS A 91 -2.82 -22.59 18.12
N ASN A 92 -2.73 -22.28 16.85
CA ASN A 92 -3.44 -21.19 16.19
C ASN A 92 -4.09 -21.65 14.87
N PRO A 93 -5.02 -22.62 14.88
CA PRO A 93 -5.55 -23.22 13.66
C PRO A 93 -6.29 -22.22 12.77
N ASN A 94 -6.90 -21.20 13.34
CA ASN A 94 -7.56 -20.14 12.57
C ASN A 94 -6.55 -19.26 11.80
N ILE A 95 -5.40 -18.96 12.39
CA ILE A 95 -4.31 -18.24 11.71
C ILE A 95 -3.66 -19.14 10.65
N ALA A 96 -3.49 -20.43 10.96
CA ALA A 96 -2.93 -21.39 10.02
C ALA A 96 -3.77 -21.55 8.73
N LYS A 97 -5.07 -21.30 8.77
CA LYS A 97 -5.96 -21.29 7.57
C LYS A 97 -5.62 -20.15 6.59
N LEU A 98 -4.97 -19.10 7.06
CA LEU A 98 -4.55 -17.96 6.23
C LEU A 98 -3.21 -18.21 5.53
N TRP A 99 -2.57 -19.34 5.80
CA TRP A 99 -1.27 -19.70 5.26
C TRP A 99 -1.35 -19.92 3.75
N SER A 100 -0.53 -19.18 2.98
CA SER A 100 -0.50 -19.35 1.52
C SER A 100 0.21 -20.67 1.13
N SER A 101 -0.29 -21.28 0.06
CA SER A 101 0.37 -22.44 -0.58
C SER A 101 1.74 -22.08 -1.20
N ASN A 102 2.04 -20.80 -1.34
CA ASN A 102 3.34 -20.31 -1.88
C ASN A 102 4.47 -20.38 -0.85
N ASN A 103 4.17 -20.71 0.40
CA ASN A 103 5.19 -20.92 1.41
C ASN A 103 5.96 -22.23 1.20
N ARG A 104 7.27 -22.21 1.46
CA ARG A 104 8.13 -23.41 1.43
C ARG A 104 7.90 -24.34 2.61
N LEU A 105 7.51 -23.79 3.76
CA LEU A 105 7.21 -24.53 4.99
C LEU A 105 5.71 -24.68 5.14
N LEU A 106 5.28 -25.68 5.90
CA LEU A 106 3.89 -25.88 6.29
C LEU A 106 3.63 -25.25 7.68
N PRO A 107 2.38 -24.88 8.03
CA PRO A 107 2.08 -24.35 9.36
C PRO A 107 2.28 -25.36 10.49
N ILE A 108 2.47 -26.63 10.17
CA ILE A 108 2.85 -27.69 11.12
C ILE A 108 4.36 -27.73 11.41
N ASP A 109 5.18 -26.99 10.64
CA ASP A 109 6.65 -26.96 10.75
C ASP A 109 7.16 -25.68 11.39
N VAL A 110 6.28 -24.80 11.86
CA VAL A 110 6.64 -23.48 12.39
C VAL A 110 6.04 -23.26 13.78
N PHE A 111 6.83 -22.63 14.67
CA PHE A 111 6.32 -22.20 15.97
C PHE A 111 5.47 -20.93 15.85
N PRO A 112 4.44 -20.72 16.71
CA PRO A 112 3.66 -19.50 16.77
C PRO A 112 4.49 -18.24 17.03
N ALA A 113 5.58 -18.35 17.80
CA ALA A 113 6.49 -17.26 18.13
C ALA A 113 7.62 -17.05 17.08
N SER A 114 7.56 -17.72 15.93
CA SER A 114 8.59 -17.63 14.90
C SER A 114 8.65 -16.24 14.28
N SER A 115 9.87 -15.74 14.07
CA SER A 115 10.15 -14.54 13.27
C SER A 115 10.18 -14.81 11.76
N PHE A 116 9.96 -16.06 11.35
CA PHE A 116 9.88 -16.41 9.93
C PHE A 116 8.81 -15.58 9.23
N ALA A 117 9.19 -14.89 8.16
CA ALA A 117 8.27 -14.16 7.29
C ALA A 117 7.58 -15.16 6.38
N ALA A 118 6.29 -15.38 6.62
CA ALA A 118 5.45 -16.24 5.81
C ALA A 118 4.54 -15.43 4.91
N CYS A 119 4.18 -15.99 3.78
CA CYS A 119 3.15 -15.48 2.90
C CYS A 119 1.76 -15.87 3.43
N TRP A 120 0.86 -14.89 3.53
CA TRP A 120 -0.49 -15.04 4.08
C TRP A 120 -1.53 -14.63 3.04
N ARG A 121 -2.59 -15.40 2.95
CA ARG A 121 -3.72 -15.08 2.07
C ARG A 121 -4.87 -14.47 2.86
N CYS A 122 -5.25 -13.25 2.50
CA CYS A 122 -6.37 -12.57 3.15
C CYS A 122 -7.70 -13.20 2.75
N PRO A 123 -8.58 -13.59 3.70
CA PRO A 123 -9.88 -14.19 3.37
C PRO A 123 -10.87 -13.16 2.79
N THR A 124 -10.66 -11.87 3.04
CA THR A 124 -11.57 -10.81 2.58
C THR A 124 -11.29 -10.38 1.14
N CYS A 125 -10.01 -10.14 0.80
CA CYS A 125 -9.64 -9.62 -0.52
C CYS A 125 -8.92 -10.65 -1.41
N GLY A 126 -8.55 -11.82 -0.89
CA GLY A 126 -7.78 -12.85 -1.61
C GLY A 126 -6.31 -12.47 -1.85
N GLY A 127 -5.90 -11.26 -1.51
CA GLY A 127 -4.54 -10.78 -1.70
C GLY A 127 -3.54 -11.49 -0.80
N GLU A 128 -2.33 -11.69 -1.31
CA GLU A 128 -1.23 -12.32 -0.60
C GLU A 128 -0.21 -11.29 -0.14
N TYR A 129 0.29 -11.44 1.09
CA TYR A 129 1.25 -10.54 1.70
C TYR A 129 2.15 -11.25 2.70
N ASP A 130 3.34 -10.74 2.89
CA ASP A 130 4.32 -11.32 3.81
C ASP A 130 4.24 -10.64 5.18
N ALA A 131 4.29 -11.48 6.23
CA ALA A 131 4.39 -11.02 7.61
C ALA A 131 5.03 -12.10 8.49
N PRO A 132 5.75 -11.72 9.57
CA PRO A 132 6.25 -12.66 10.56
C PRO A 132 5.13 -13.45 11.22
N VAL A 133 5.35 -14.75 11.43
CA VAL A 133 4.35 -15.63 12.06
C VAL A 133 3.90 -15.09 13.41
N ARG A 134 4.83 -14.67 14.27
CA ARG A 134 4.54 -14.11 15.59
C ARG A 134 3.64 -12.89 15.54
N ASP A 135 3.82 -12.04 14.51
CA ASP A 135 3.08 -10.78 14.37
C ASP A 135 1.63 -11.04 13.91
N MET A 136 1.44 -12.06 13.08
CA MET A 136 0.10 -12.55 12.71
C MET A 136 -0.62 -13.18 13.89
N VAL A 137 0.09 -13.96 14.70
CA VAL A 137 -0.48 -14.62 15.91
C VAL A 137 -0.86 -13.58 16.96
N SER A 138 -0.08 -12.52 17.12
CA SER A 138 -0.37 -11.43 18.07
C SER A 138 -1.44 -10.44 17.58
N GLY A 139 -1.88 -10.56 16.31
CA GLY A 139 -2.89 -9.68 15.74
C GLY A 139 -2.39 -8.26 15.43
N ILE A 140 -1.07 -8.03 15.44
CA ILE A 140 -0.47 -6.72 15.14
C ILE A 140 -0.55 -6.39 13.64
N VAL A 141 -0.57 -7.42 12.78
CA VAL A 141 -0.56 -7.25 11.32
C VAL A 141 -1.96 -7.34 10.75
N GLU A 142 -2.34 -6.28 10.06
CA GLU A 142 -3.55 -6.25 9.23
C GLU A 142 -3.18 -6.42 7.75
N CYS A 143 -4.09 -6.98 6.96
CA CYS A 143 -3.93 -7.08 5.52
C CYS A 143 -3.68 -5.69 4.89
N PRO A 144 -2.55 -5.46 4.21
CA PRO A 144 -2.20 -4.15 3.67
C PRO A 144 -3.15 -3.66 2.57
N TYR A 145 -3.81 -4.57 1.90
CA TYR A 145 -4.79 -4.25 0.86
C TYR A 145 -6.13 -3.81 1.47
N CYS A 146 -6.64 -4.55 2.47
CA CYS A 146 -7.86 -4.16 3.18
C CYS A 146 -7.68 -2.86 3.97
N ALA A 147 -6.49 -2.62 4.51
CA ALA A 147 -6.13 -1.39 5.19
C ALA A 147 -5.84 -0.20 4.25
N GLY A 148 -5.94 -0.37 2.93
CA GLY A 148 -5.71 0.70 1.95
C GLY A 148 -4.27 1.20 1.89
N ARG A 149 -3.29 0.39 2.32
CA ARG A 149 -1.85 0.73 2.29
C ARG A 149 -1.14 0.26 1.02
N ARG A 150 -1.70 -0.76 0.33
CA ARG A 150 -1.18 -1.30 -0.92
C ARG A 150 -2.31 -1.50 -1.93
N PRO A 151 -2.09 -1.20 -3.21
CA PRO A 151 -3.08 -1.47 -4.24
C PRO A 151 -3.15 -2.98 -4.54
N LEU A 152 -4.36 -3.45 -4.78
CA LEU A 152 -4.67 -4.78 -5.29
C LEU A 152 -5.68 -4.63 -6.41
N SER A 153 -5.28 -4.93 -7.63
CA SER A 153 -6.14 -4.90 -8.81
C SER A 153 -7.34 -5.85 -8.63
N GLY A 154 -8.53 -5.38 -8.98
CA GLY A 154 -9.78 -6.09 -8.73
C GLY A 154 -10.38 -5.88 -7.34
N PHE A 155 -9.75 -5.05 -6.47
CA PHE A 155 -10.25 -4.88 -5.09
C PHE A 155 -10.32 -3.43 -4.61
N ASN A 156 -9.19 -2.69 -4.60
CA ASN A 156 -9.12 -1.39 -3.91
C ASN A 156 -8.42 -0.28 -4.72
N THR A 157 -8.16 -0.49 -5.98
CA THR A 157 -7.49 0.51 -6.84
C THR A 157 -8.43 1.64 -7.26
N LEU A 158 -7.87 2.68 -7.87
CA LEU A 158 -8.65 3.77 -8.47
C LEU A 158 -9.65 3.21 -9.50
N ALA A 159 -9.22 2.28 -10.34
CA ALA A 159 -10.07 1.67 -11.36
C ALA A 159 -11.24 0.88 -10.75
N ASP A 160 -11.01 0.21 -9.61
CA ASP A 160 -12.04 -0.59 -8.94
C ASP A 160 -13.07 0.28 -8.21
N LYS A 161 -12.62 1.34 -7.55
CA LYS A 161 -13.47 2.15 -6.68
C LYS A 161 -14.08 3.35 -7.39
N TYR A 162 -13.40 3.87 -8.40
CA TYR A 162 -13.78 5.09 -9.10
C TYR A 162 -13.59 4.94 -10.62
N PRO A 163 -14.36 4.08 -11.29
CA PRO A 163 -14.21 3.79 -12.73
C PRO A 163 -14.38 5.05 -13.62
N ALA A 164 -15.18 6.01 -13.17
CA ALA A 164 -15.35 7.28 -13.90
C ALA A 164 -14.03 8.08 -13.96
N PHE A 165 -13.26 8.12 -12.87
CA PHE A 165 -11.94 8.75 -12.88
C PHE A 165 -10.92 7.92 -13.63
N ALA A 166 -11.01 6.60 -13.56
CA ALA A 166 -10.13 5.71 -14.34
C ALA A 166 -10.33 5.90 -15.86
N ALA A 167 -11.55 6.23 -16.30
CA ALA A 167 -11.83 6.56 -17.71
C ALA A 167 -11.19 7.89 -18.17
N MET A 168 -10.85 8.79 -17.24
CA MET A 168 -10.14 10.04 -17.50
C MET A 168 -8.61 9.87 -17.42
N TRP A 169 -8.13 8.70 -17.08
CA TRP A 169 -6.69 8.44 -16.89
C TRP A 169 -5.94 8.48 -18.21
N SER A 170 -5.00 9.41 -18.35
CA SER A 170 -4.26 9.54 -19.60
C SER A 170 -3.33 8.35 -19.83
N ALA A 171 -3.23 7.93 -21.09
CA ALA A 171 -2.31 6.89 -21.51
C ALA A 171 -0.81 7.28 -21.36
N GLU A 172 -0.54 8.57 -21.13
CA GLU A 172 0.82 9.10 -20.92
C GLU A 172 1.35 8.86 -19.50
N ASN A 173 0.49 8.42 -18.57
CA ASN A 173 0.92 8.09 -17.22
C ASN A 173 1.86 6.87 -17.23
N ASP A 174 2.91 6.90 -16.41
CA ASP A 174 3.85 5.79 -16.19
C ASP A 174 3.23 4.64 -15.38
N ARG A 175 2.10 4.90 -14.71
CA ARG A 175 1.32 3.92 -13.94
C ARG A 175 -0.07 3.73 -14.53
N ARG A 176 -0.62 2.56 -14.31
CA ARG A 176 -2.00 2.25 -14.68
C ARG A 176 -2.95 2.61 -13.54
N ALA A 177 -4.19 3.00 -13.85
CA ALA A 177 -5.22 3.31 -12.85
C ALA A 177 -5.56 2.12 -11.94
N ASP A 178 -5.35 0.89 -12.41
CA ASP A 178 -5.54 -0.34 -11.63
C ASP A 178 -4.33 -0.72 -10.75
N SER A 179 -3.31 0.14 -10.70
CA SER A 179 -2.14 -0.02 -9.84
C SER A 179 -1.96 1.10 -8.81
N VAL A 180 -2.93 2.02 -8.72
CA VAL A 180 -2.88 3.19 -7.85
C VAL A 180 -4.06 3.20 -6.89
N LEU A 181 -3.82 3.58 -5.63
CA LEU A 181 -4.89 3.76 -4.63
C LEU A 181 -5.62 5.09 -4.81
N PRO A 182 -6.92 5.18 -4.47
CA PRO A 182 -7.70 6.43 -4.55
C PRO A 182 -7.16 7.58 -3.68
N ASN A 183 -6.48 7.28 -2.59
CA ASN A 183 -5.85 8.25 -1.68
C ASN A 183 -4.38 8.54 -2.00
N SER A 184 -3.92 8.17 -3.19
CA SER A 184 -2.53 8.37 -3.60
C SER A 184 -2.23 9.84 -3.89
N VAL A 185 -1.06 10.30 -3.45
CA VAL A 185 -0.48 11.61 -3.80
C VAL A 185 0.20 11.61 -5.18
N TYR A 186 0.10 10.52 -5.92
CA TYR A 186 0.66 10.41 -7.26
C TYR A 186 0.04 11.48 -8.17
N GLU A 187 0.91 12.31 -8.77
CA GLU A 187 0.52 13.30 -9.79
C GLU A 187 0.29 12.59 -11.13
N ALA A 188 -0.97 12.52 -11.52
CA ALA A 188 -1.38 11.89 -12.77
C ALA A 188 -1.79 12.94 -13.81
N SER A 189 -1.62 12.58 -15.07
CA SER A 189 -2.21 13.29 -16.21
C SER A 189 -3.62 12.76 -16.45
N TRP A 190 -4.57 13.70 -16.63
CA TRP A 190 -6.00 13.43 -16.80
C TRP A 190 -6.50 13.99 -18.12
N ASP A 191 -7.27 13.21 -18.88
CA ASP A 191 -7.93 13.63 -20.09
C ASP A 191 -9.38 14.06 -19.73
N CYS A 192 -9.71 15.33 -19.90
CA CYS A 192 -11.04 15.83 -19.57
C CYS A 192 -12.07 15.39 -20.62
N PRO A 193 -13.16 14.69 -20.24
CA PRO A 193 -14.15 14.23 -21.21
C PRO A 193 -14.98 15.38 -21.82
N GLU A 194 -15.06 16.54 -21.14
CA GLU A 194 -15.85 17.66 -21.59
C GLU A 194 -15.14 18.54 -22.64
N CYS A 195 -13.82 18.74 -22.46
CA CYS A 195 -13.06 19.66 -23.32
C CYS A 195 -11.92 18.99 -24.07
N GLY A 196 -11.63 17.71 -23.82
CA GLY A 196 -10.49 16.99 -24.40
C GLY A 196 -9.12 17.48 -23.91
N GLY A 197 -9.07 18.48 -23.03
CA GLY A 197 -7.83 19.03 -22.53
C GLY A 197 -7.16 18.14 -21.49
N LYS A 198 -5.83 18.05 -21.56
CA LYS A 198 -5.01 17.33 -20.60
C LYS A 198 -4.54 18.24 -19.47
N TYR A 199 -4.57 17.74 -18.23
CA TYR A 199 -4.10 18.48 -17.07
C TYR A 199 -3.59 17.54 -16.00
N ASN A 200 -2.73 18.03 -15.12
CA ASN A 200 -2.14 17.25 -14.03
C ASN A 200 -2.84 17.57 -12.71
N ALA A 201 -3.04 16.52 -11.91
CA ALA A 201 -3.55 16.63 -10.56
C ALA A 201 -3.23 15.35 -9.78
N SER A 202 -3.11 15.44 -8.45
CA SER A 202 -2.97 14.26 -7.63
C SER A 202 -4.24 13.41 -7.65
N VAL A 203 -4.07 12.09 -7.53
CA VAL A 203 -5.21 11.16 -7.52
C VAL A 203 -6.16 11.49 -6.37
N GLN A 204 -5.63 11.74 -5.17
CA GLN A 204 -6.44 12.07 -3.99
C GLN A 204 -7.27 13.36 -4.19
N ASP A 205 -6.70 14.39 -4.84
CA ASP A 205 -7.40 15.67 -5.07
C ASP A 205 -8.50 15.53 -6.10
N MET A 206 -8.28 14.69 -7.11
CA MET A 206 -9.32 14.35 -8.08
C MET A 206 -10.48 13.60 -7.45
N VAL A 207 -10.18 12.55 -6.69
CA VAL A 207 -11.19 11.74 -5.99
C VAL A 207 -11.91 12.56 -4.92
N GLY A 208 -11.18 13.43 -4.19
CA GLY A 208 -11.73 14.34 -3.19
C GLY A 208 -12.53 15.51 -3.76
N GLY A 209 -12.56 15.68 -5.08
CA GLY A 209 -13.27 16.78 -5.75
C GLY A 209 -12.62 18.15 -5.53
N ILE A 210 -11.39 18.20 -5.04
CA ILE A 210 -10.61 19.41 -4.79
C ILE A 210 -10.17 20.04 -6.11
N THR A 211 -9.70 19.20 -7.04
CA THR A 211 -9.24 19.62 -8.36
C THR A 211 -10.33 19.36 -9.41
N LYS A 212 -10.57 20.38 -10.25
CA LYS A 212 -11.42 20.30 -11.42
C LYS A 212 -10.62 20.72 -12.65
N CYS A 213 -11.05 20.29 -13.83
CA CYS A 213 -10.42 20.68 -15.08
C CYS A 213 -10.20 22.19 -15.15
N PRO A 214 -8.95 22.67 -15.29
CA PRO A 214 -8.65 24.11 -15.31
C PRO A 214 -9.22 24.81 -16.55
N TYR A 215 -9.40 24.09 -17.62
CA TYR A 215 -9.98 24.61 -18.86
C TYR A 215 -11.50 24.79 -18.74
N CYS A 216 -12.22 23.79 -18.23
CA CYS A 216 -13.67 23.89 -18.00
C CYS A 216 -14.01 24.95 -16.95
N THR A 217 -13.17 25.12 -15.93
CA THR A 217 -13.35 26.19 -14.92
C THR A 217 -12.90 27.57 -15.40
N GLY A 218 -12.24 27.65 -16.55
CA GLY A 218 -11.75 28.92 -17.12
C GLY A 218 -10.53 29.49 -16.41
N LYS A 219 -9.82 28.69 -15.57
CA LYS A 219 -8.54 29.09 -14.96
C LYS A 219 -7.42 29.18 -15.99
N THR A 220 -7.45 28.29 -16.96
CA THR A 220 -6.46 28.20 -18.04
C THR A 220 -7.18 28.19 -19.39
N VAL A 221 -6.54 28.77 -20.39
CA VAL A 221 -7.07 28.79 -21.76
C VAL A 221 -6.66 27.50 -22.46
N LEU A 222 -7.63 26.87 -23.13
CA LEU A 222 -7.43 25.79 -24.08
C LEU A 222 -7.83 26.29 -25.47
N PRO A 223 -6.88 26.39 -26.43
CA PRO A 223 -7.17 26.75 -27.81
C PRO A 223 -8.29 25.89 -28.40
N GLY A 224 -9.18 26.51 -29.14
CA GLY A 224 -10.32 25.81 -29.76
C GLY A 224 -11.50 25.48 -28.82
N PHE A 225 -11.32 25.63 -27.48
CA PHE A 225 -12.40 25.35 -26.52
C PHE A 225 -12.89 26.57 -25.77
N ASN A 226 -12.04 27.21 -24.95
CA ASN A 226 -12.44 28.37 -24.12
C ASN A 226 -11.63 29.63 -24.44
N SER A 227 -10.85 29.61 -25.51
CA SER A 227 -10.16 30.80 -26.04
C SER A 227 -11.13 31.88 -26.52
N PHE A 228 -10.63 33.10 -26.62
CA PHE A 228 -11.39 34.20 -27.24
C PHE A 228 -11.78 33.84 -28.67
N ALA A 229 -10.88 33.28 -29.48
CA ALA A 229 -11.15 32.87 -30.84
C ALA A 229 -12.30 31.85 -30.93
N ALA A 230 -12.28 30.83 -30.06
CA ALA A 230 -13.33 29.80 -30.05
C ALA A 230 -14.69 30.32 -29.64
N LYS A 231 -14.75 31.28 -28.69
CA LYS A 231 -16.01 31.82 -28.18
C LYS A 231 -16.58 32.97 -28.98
N HIS A 232 -15.74 33.71 -29.72
CA HIS A 232 -16.11 34.91 -30.46
C HIS A 232 -15.59 34.89 -31.90
N PRO A 233 -15.93 33.87 -32.72
CA PRO A 233 -15.41 33.72 -34.07
C PRO A 233 -15.79 34.92 -34.98
N ASN A 234 -16.91 35.58 -34.71
CA ASN A 234 -17.33 36.77 -35.48
C ASN A 234 -16.39 37.95 -35.28
N LEU A 235 -15.81 38.10 -34.06
CA LEU A 235 -14.88 39.19 -33.76
C LEU A 235 -13.49 38.97 -34.35
N LEU A 236 -13.15 37.74 -34.78
CA LEU A 236 -11.87 37.47 -35.45
C LEU A 236 -11.74 38.20 -36.81
N LYS A 237 -12.86 38.53 -37.44
CA LYS A 237 -12.89 39.35 -38.67
C LYS A 237 -12.35 40.75 -38.44
N GLU A 238 -12.48 41.24 -37.23
CA GLU A 238 -12.00 42.58 -36.82
C GLU A 238 -10.64 42.52 -36.12
N TRP A 239 -10.08 41.33 -35.88
CA TRP A 239 -8.79 41.16 -35.17
C TRP A 239 -7.65 41.59 -36.07
N ASP A 240 -6.83 42.55 -35.61
CA ASP A 240 -5.62 42.95 -36.36
C ASP A 240 -4.46 41.99 -36.01
N TYR A 241 -4.32 40.93 -36.79
CA TYR A 241 -3.30 39.91 -36.57
C TYR A 241 -1.89 40.47 -36.59
N ILE A 242 -1.60 41.47 -37.47
CA ILE A 242 -0.24 42.01 -37.63
C ILE A 242 0.20 42.76 -36.36
N HIS A 243 -0.65 43.72 -35.90
CA HIS A 243 -0.29 44.53 -34.74
C HIS A 243 -0.37 43.75 -33.43
N ASN A 244 -1.29 42.79 -33.33
CA ASN A 244 -1.43 41.97 -32.14
C ASN A 244 -0.31 40.92 -32.03
N TYR A 245 0.24 40.43 -33.15
CA TYR A 245 1.43 39.61 -33.15
C TYR A 245 2.67 40.34 -32.59
N VAL A 246 2.82 41.64 -32.93
CA VAL A 246 3.94 42.47 -32.41
C VAL A 246 3.91 42.62 -30.89
N ILE A 247 2.70 42.62 -30.31
CA ILE A 247 2.51 42.70 -28.84
C ILE A 247 2.33 41.34 -28.17
N ASP A 248 2.63 40.26 -28.90
CA ASP A 248 2.59 38.86 -28.43
C ASP A 248 1.23 38.43 -27.85
N ILE A 249 0.13 38.83 -28.53
CA ILE A 249 -1.22 38.44 -28.15
C ILE A 249 -1.90 37.70 -29.30
N ASP A 250 -2.09 36.36 -29.07
CA ASP A 250 -2.84 35.48 -29.96
C ASP A 250 -4.29 35.32 -29.46
N PRO A 251 -5.32 35.41 -30.30
CA PRO A 251 -6.69 35.24 -29.88
C PRO A 251 -7.04 33.83 -29.40
N ASP A 252 -6.23 32.82 -29.75
CA ASP A 252 -6.35 31.45 -29.24
C ASP A 252 -5.65 31.26 -27.89
N SER A 253 -4.76 32.18 -27.48
CA SER A 253 -4.05 32.09 -26.20
C SER A 253 -4.75 32.83 -25.05
N ILE A 254 -5.74 33.65 -25.34
CA ILE A 254 -6.44 34.49 -24.36
C ILE A 254 -7.89 34.07 -24.16
N SER A 255 -8.42 34.34 -22.96
CA SER A 255 -9.86 34.11 -22.66
C SER A 255 -10.72 35.35 -23.06
N ASP A 256 -12.02 35.14 -23.11
CA ASP A 256 -13.03 36.19 -23.27
C ASP A 256 -13.04 37.23 -22.13
N LYS A 257 -12.46 36.91 -20.99
CA LYS A 257 -12.31 37.81 -19.82
C LYS A 257 -11.00 38.61 -19.85
N ASN A 258 -10.19 38.42 -20.87
CA ASN A 258 -8.89 39.10 -20.98
C ASN A 258 -9.09 40.63 -21.01
N MET A 259 -8.28 41.36 -20.24
CA MET A 259 -8.32 42.81 -20.09
C MET A 259 -7.25 43.54 -20.91
N SER A 260 -6.44 42.82 -21.68
CA SER A 260 -5.42 43.41 -22.54
C SER A 260 -6.04 44.31 -23.59
N THR A 261 -5.37 45.39 -23.90
CA THR A 261 -5.71 46.27 -24.98
C THR A 261 -5.08 45.79 -26.27
N VAL A 262 -5.88 45.45 -27.23
CA VAL A 262 -5.47 44.89 -28.52
C VAL A 262 -5.93 45.77 -29.68
N TRP A 263 -5.40 45.50 -30.87
CA TRP A 263 -5.72 46.17 -32.09
C TRP A 263 -6.90 45.52 -32.81
N TRP A 264 -7.78 46.36 -33.34
CA TRP A 264 -9.00 45.98 -34.08
C TRP A 264 -9.07 46.72 -35.40
N ASN A 265 -9.60 46.07 -36.45
CA ASN A 265 -9.94 46.64 -37.73
C ASN A 265 -11.48 46.65 -37.84
N CYS A 266 -12.11 47.81 -38.06
CA CYS A 266 -13.55 47.83 -38.34
C CYS A 266 -13.83 47.55 -39.83
N GLU A 267 -15.08 47.36 -40.18
CA GLU A 267 -15.55 47.12 -41.56
C GLU A 267 -15.11 48.22 -42.55
N HIS A 268 -14.82 49.45 -42.07
CA HIS A 268 -14.33 50.57 -42.86
C HIS A 268 -12.78 50.64 -42.81
N ALA A 269 -12.10 49.59 -42.45
CA ALA A 269 -10.63 49.44 -42.37
C ALA A 269 -9.97 50.44 -41.38
N HIS A 270 -10.71 51.07 -40.47
CA HIS A 270 -10.10 51.89 -39.44
C HIS A 270 -9.46 51.02 -38.36
N LYS A 271 -8.17 51.28 -38.03
CA LYS A 271 -7.44 50.64 -36.95
C LYS A 271 -7.65 51.36 -35.64
N PHE A 272 -7.96 50.63 -34.59
CA PHE A 272 -8.13 51.20 -33.24
C PHE A 272 -7.79 50.21 -32.17
N THR A 273 -7.49 50.70 -30.96
CA THR A 273 -7.20 49.88 -29.81
C THR A 273 -8.38 49.83 -28.85
N MET A 274 -8.68 48.65 -28.32
CA MET A 274 -9.67 48.44 -27.28
C MET A 274 -9.39 47.18 -26.49
N ARG A 275 -9.77 47.14 -25.21
CA ARG A 275 -9.70 45.94 -24.40
C ARG A 275 -10.60 44.83 -24.92
N VAL A 276 -10.13 43.57 -24.88
CA VAL A 276 -10.89 42.43 -25.38
C VAL A 276 -12.26 42.32 -24.74
N ASN A 277 -12.34 42.32 -23.40
CA ASN A 277 -13.60 42.23 -22.68
C ASN A 277 -14.57 43.37 -23.03
N ARG A 278 -14.05 44.57 -23.32
CA ARG A 278 -14.85 45.74 -23.71
C ARG A 278 -15.37 45.59 -25.14
N ARG A 279 -14.57 45.07 -26.07
CA ARG A 279 -15.04 44.79 -27.45
C ARG A 279 -16.19 43.79 -27.46
N ILE A 280 -16.10 42.71 -26.67
CA ILE A 280 -17.18 41.73 -26.48
C ILE A 280 -18.46 42.40 -25.95
N LEU A 281 -18.34 43.30 -24.99
CA LEU A 281 -19.48 44.02 -24.44
C LEU A 281 -20.18 44.93 -25.52
N PHE A 282 -19.38 45.50 -26.43
CA PHE A 282 -19.93 46.27 -27.55
C PHE A 282 -20.66 45.39 -28.55
N GLU A 283 -20.14 44.21 -28.88
CA GLU A 283 -20.78 43.18 -29.69
C GLU A 283 -22.13 42.79 -29.10
N LYS A 284 -22.15 42.36 -27.83
CA LYS A 284 -23.40 41.97 -27.12
C LYS A 284 -24.46 43.06 -27.09
N ARG A 285 -24.06 44.33 -27.08
CA ARG A 285 -24.95 45.48 -27.07
C ARG A 285 -25.26 46.03 -28.48
N GLN A 286 -24.76 45.38 -29.52
CA GLN A 286 -24.88 45.80 -30.92
C GLN A 286 -24.48 47.26 -31.13
N LYS A 287 -23.40 47.70 -30.43
CA LYS A 287 -22.93 49.09 -30.52
C LYS A 287 -21.67 49.19 -31.35
N ILE A 288 -21.55 50.26 -32.12
CA ILE A 288 -20.34 50.57 -32.89
C ILE A 288 -19.15 50.69 -31.90
N ALA A 289 -18.09 49.91 -32.11
CA ALA A 289 -16.91 49.94 -31.25
C ALA A 289 -15.88 50.97 -31.72
N CYS A 290 -15.72 51.12 -33.04
CA CYS A 290 -14.73 52.00 -33.65
C CYS A 290 -14.98 53.47 -33.27
N PRO A 291 -13.99 54.14 -32.64
CA PRO A 291 -14.12 55.53 -32.26
C PRO A 291 -14.15 56.51 -33.45
N ILE A 292 -13.57 56.13 -34.59
CA ILE A 292 -13.58 56.92 -35.82
C ILE A 292 -14.96 56.89 -36.44
N CYS A 293 -15.58 55.71 -36.61
CA CYS A 293 -16.94 55.58 -37.09
C CYS A 293 -17.98 56.29 -36.19
N LYS A 294 -17.69 56.48 -34.91
CA LYS A 294 -18.50 57.24 -33.97
C LYS A 294 -18.27 58.75 -34.05
N GLY A 295 -17.38 59.26 -34.90
CA GLY A 295 -17.00 60.66 -34.98
C GLY A 295 -16.23 61.21 -33.75
N ARG A 296 -15.72 60.31 -32.86
CA ARG A 296 -15.00 60.69 -31.63
C ARG A 296 -13.51 60.87 -31.85
N ARG A 297 -12.94 60.36 -32.92
CA ARG A 297 -11.53 60.50 -33.35
C ARG A 297 -11.51 60.76 -34.85
N ARG A 298 -10.61 61.66 -35.30
CA ARG A 298 -10.30 61.83 -36.72
C ARG A 298 -9.26 60.79 -37.13
N GLU A 299 -9.32 60.26 -38.33
CA GLU A 299 -8.30 59.45 -38.90
C GLU A 299 -7.01 60.25 -39.01
N ALA A 300 -5.88 59.68 -38.57
CA ALA A 300 -4.60 60.36 -38.76
C ALA A 300 -4.32 60.44 -40.26
N ARG A 301 -4.34 61.63 -40.85
CA ARG A 301 -3.88 61.85 -42.23
C ARG A 301 -2.39 61.60 -42.26
N HIS A 302 -1.95 60.49 -42.87
CA HIS A 302 -0.58 60.34 -43.27
C HIS A 302 -0.30 61.38 -44.35
N PHE A 303 0.42 62.42 -44.02
CA PHE A 303 1.06 63.25 -45.04
C PHE A 303 2.20 62.41 -45.64
N VAL A 304 2.06 62.11 -46.96
CA VAL A 304 3.10 61.54 -47.78
C VAL A 304 4.19 62.59 -48.03
#